data_e4c4fc4dd726d0aaf5b13206c728be84
#
_entry.id   e4c4fc4dd726d0aaf5b13206c728be84
#
_cell.length_a   1.000
_cell.length_b   1.000
_cell.length_c   1.000
_cell.angle_alpha   90.00
_cell.angle_beta   90.00
_cell.angle_gamma   90.00
#
_symmetry.space_group_name_H-M   'P 1'
#
loop_
_entity.id
_entity.type
_entity.pdbx_description
1 polymer ?
#
loop_
_entity_poly.entity_id
_entity_poly.type
_entity_poly.pdbx_seq_one_letter_code
_entity_poly.pdbx_strand_id
1 'polypeptide(L)'
;MQEKADCLFCQIIKDGRDLIYQDENTAAFLDIFPIEKAHILVVPKNHADTWIATSEQDISATNITAQRIAKKLLIIFTNQIKGFNVVVNNGREANQMVFHFHIHVIPKFNVDQGLQIKHVCNEQAMQLLPETRKLLQENLNIKE
;
A
#
# COMPACT_ATOMS: atom_id res chain seq x y z
N MET A 1 18.65 -5.35 8.28
CA MET A 1 17.29 -4.77 8.49
C MET A 1 17.41 -3.51 9.33
N GLN A 2 16.91 -2.39 8.86
CA GLN A 2 16.79 -1.16 9.65
C GLN A 2 15.46 -1.20 10.38
N GLU A 3 15.49 -1.21 11.71
CA GLU A 3 14.29 -1.24 12.54
C GLU A 3 14.20 0.01 13.42
N LYS A 4 12.98 0.35 13.82
CA LYS A 4 12.67 1.42 14.74
C LYS A 4 11.95 0.84 15.96
N ALA A 5 12.54 1.01 17.14
CA ALA A 5 12.12 0.30 18.37
C ALA A 5 10.66 0.58 18.77
N ASP A 6 10.17 1.80 18.53
CA ASP A 6 8.80 2.21 18.86
C ASP A 6 7.81 2.02 17.69
N CYS A 7 8.24 1.37 16.60
CA CYS A 7 7.37 1.10 15.45
C CYS A 7 6.62 -0.22 15.63
N LEU A 8 5.30 -0.17 15.59
CA LEU A 8 4.44 -1.35 15.69
C LEU A 8 4.77 -2.41 14.63
N PHE A 9 4.96 -2.01 13.38
CA PHE A 9 5.23 -2.95 12.29
C PHE A 9 6.63 -3.56 12.40
N CYS A 10 7.63 -2.80 12.83
CA CYS A 10 8.94 -3.37 13.14
C CYS A 10 8.84 -4.44 14.24
N GLN A 11 8.02 -4.22 15.26
CA GLN A 11 7.79 -5.22 16.32
C GLN A 11 7.06 -6.47 15.81
N ILE A 12 6.05 -6.31 14.95
CA ILE A 12 5.34 -7.42 14.33
C ILE A 12 6.30 -8.27 13.50
N ILE A 13 7.15 -7.64 12.70
CA ILE A 13 8.16 -8.34 11.89
C ILE A 13 9.13 -9.10 12.79
N LYS A 14 9.61 -8.48 13.83
CA LYS A 14 10.58 -9.07 14.77
C LYS A 14 9.99 -10.26 15.54
N ASP A 15 8.77 -10.13 16.03
CA ASP A 15 8.04 -11.19 16.72
C ASP A 15 7.71 -12.36 15.76
N GLY A 16 7.24 -12.08 14.58
CA GLY A 16 6.99 -13.04 13.52
C GLY A 16 5.73 -13.90 13.66
N ARG A 17 5.03 -13.87 14.81
CA ARG A 17 3.88 -14.75 15.09
C ARG A 17 2.70 -14.54 14.15
N ASP A 18 2.44 -13.28 13.79
CA ASP A 18 1.28 -12.90 13.00
C ASP A 18 1.59 -12.79 11.50
N LEU A 19 2.83 -13.09 11.10
CA LEU A 19 3.20 -13.04 9.69
C LEU A 19 2.56 -14.18 8.90
N ILE A 20 1.93 -13.84 7.79
CA ILE A 20 1.40 -14.82 6.83
C ILE A 20 2.40 -15.11 5.71
N TYR A 21 3.39 -14.24 5.53
CA TYR A 21 4.47 -14.38 4.57
C TYR A 21 5.67 -13.55 5.01
N GLN A 22 6.87 -14.02 4.69
CA GLN A 22 8.08 -13.20 4.72
C GLN A 22 9.14 -13.76 3.78
N ASP A 23 9.97 -12.89 3.28
CA ASP A 23 11.22 -13.22 2.58
C ASP A 23 12.37 -12.39 3.15
N GLU A 24 13.47 -12.28 2.42
CA GLU A 24 14.64 -11.51 2.86
C GLU A 24 14.32 -10.03 3.07
N ASN A 25 13.46 -9.44 2.25
CA ASN A 25 13.25 -7.99 2.18
C ASN A 25 11.87 -7.53 2.66
N THR A 26 10.88 -8.42 2.64
CA THR A 26 9.49 -8.06 2.89
C THR A 26 8.81 -8.98 3.88
N ALA A 27 7.70 -8.50 4.44
CA ALA A 27 6.81 -9.28 5.28
C ALA A 27 5.36 -8.90 4.98
N ALA A 28 4.42 -9.78 5.33
CA ALA A 28 3.00 -9.53 5.17
C ALA A 28 2.22 -10.12 6.35
N PHE A 29 1.17 -9.43 6.76
CA PHE A 29 0.28 -9.82 7.85
C PHE A 29 -1.12 -9.26 7.62
N LEU A 30 -2.11 -9.79 8.32
CA LEU A 30 -3.48 -9.31 8.23
C LEU A 30 -3.64 -7.96 8.93
N ASP A 31 -4.40 -7.06 8.32
CA ASP A 31 -4.88 -5.88 9.03
C ASP A 31 -5.87 -6.32 10.11
N ILE A 32 -5.63 -5.91 11.37
CA ILE A 32 -6.51 -6.27 12.50
C ILE A 32 -7.79 -5.44 12.54
N PHE A 33 -7.89 -4.38 11.76
CA PHE A 33 -9.11 -3.61 11.51
C PHE A 33 -9.49 -3.73 10.02
N PRO A 34 -9.79 -4.95 9.54
CA PRO A 34 -9.88 -5.21 8.12
C PRO A 34 -11.11 -4.52 7.50
N ILE A 35 -10.92 -3.95 6.32
CA ILE A 35 -12.00 -3.42 5.48
C ILE A 35 -12.77 -4.58 4.85
N GLU A 36 -12.08 -5.69 4.56
CA GLU A 36 -12.67 -6.89 3.98
C GLU A 36 -11.89 -8.13 4.44
N LYS A 37 -12.50 -9.30 4.29
CA LYS A 37 -11.81 -10.59 4.50
C LYS A 37 -10.52 -10.65 3.67
N ALA A 38 -9.43 -11.09 4.30
CA ALA A 38 -8.10 -11.14 3.69
C ALA A 38 -7.53 -9.77 3.29
N HIS A 39 -7.88 -8.71 4.01
CA HIS A 39 -7.20 -7.43 3.92
C HIS A 39 -5.78 -7.59 4.49
N ILE A 40 -4.80 -7.53 3.62
CA ILE A 40 -3.40 -7.81 3.93
C ILE A 40 -2.59 -6.51 3.86
N LEU A 41 -1.67 -6.36 4.80
CA LEU A 41 -0.63 -5.34 4.78
C LEU A 41 0.68 -5.97 4.34
N VAL A 42 1.32 -5.37 3.35
CA VAL A 42 2.65 -5.79 2.86
C VAL A 42 3.64 -4.67 3.17
N VAL A 43 4.74 -5.03 3.81
CA VAL A 43 5.71 -4.06 4.33
C VAL A 43 7.14 -4.45 3.95
N PRO A 44 8.04 -3.47 3.73
CA PRO A 44 9.47 -3.77 3.72
C PRO A 44 9.94 -4.06 5.13
N LYS A 45 10.94 -4.93 5.29
CA LYS A 45 11.57 -5.19 6.59
C LYS A 45 12.38 -3.99 7.07
N ASN A 46 12.96 -3.21 6.16
CA ASN A 46 13.61 -1.95 6.50
C ASN A 46 12.56 -0.90 6.84
N HIS A 47 12.77 -0.22 7.97
CA HIS A 47 11.89 0.86 8.37
C HIS A 47 12.10 2.11 7.51
N ALA A 48 11.03 2.66 7.00
CA ALA A 48 10.92 4.04 6.51
C ALA A 48 9.50 4.50 6.85
N ASP A 49 9.36 5.74 7.29
CA ASP A 49 8.08 6.24 7.80
C ASP A 49 7.01 6.28 6.69
N THR A 50 7.40 6.70 5.50
CA THR A 50 6.45 6.97 4.40
C THR A 50 6.92 6.36 3.08
N TRP A 51 6.02 6.27 2.12
CA TRP A 51 6.34 5.87 0.75
C TRP A 51 7.43 6.75 0.13
N ILE A 52 7.33 8.07 0.30
CA ILE A 52 8.32 9.04 -0.21
C ILE A 52 9.72 8.81 0.38
N ALA A 53 9.79 8.43 1.66
CA ALA A 53 11.05 8.20 2.35
C ALA A 53 11.65 6.81 2.10
N THR A 54 10.90 5.91 1.49
CA THR A 54 11.33 4.52 1.25
C THR A 54 12.26 4.45 0.04
N SER A 55 13.28 3.58 0.09
CA SER A 55 14.18 3.35 -1.03
C SER A 55 13.45 2.72 -2.22
N GLU A 56 13.91 2.99 -3.43
CA GLU A 56 13.36 2.37 -4.66
C GLU A 56 13.44 0.85 -4.60
N GLN A 57 14.49 0.30 -4.03
CA GLN A 57 14.66 -1.14 -3.84
C GLN A 57 13.55 -1.72 -2.94
N ASP A 58 13.28 -1.07 -1.82
CA ASP A 58 12.25 -1.54 -0.88
C ASP A 58 10.84 -1.34 -1.43
N ILE A 59 10.58 -0.23 -2.13
CA ILE A 59 9.32 -0.02 -2.86
C ILE A 59 9.09 -1.14 -3.87
N SER A 60 10.10 -1.42 -4.68
CA SER A 60 10.03 -2.47 -5.71
C SER A 60 9.76 -3.83 -5.11
N ALA A 61 10.54 -4.23 -4.10
CA ALA A 61 10.36 -5.51 -3.41
C ALA A 61 8.97 -5.64 -2.79
N THR A 62 8.51 -4.61 -2.08
CA THR A 62 7.20 -4.60 -1.41
C THR A 62 6.05 -4.71 -2.42
N ASN A 63 6.14 -3.98 -3.53
CA ASN A 63 5.13 -4.02 -4.58
C ASN A 63 5.06 -5.38 -5.28
N ILE A 64 6.21 -5.98 -5.58
CA ILE A 64 6.27 -7.33 -6.17
C ILE A 64 5.65 -8.37 -5.22
N THR A 65 5.98 -8.30 -3.94
CA THR A 65 5.38 -9.19 -2.93
C THR A 65 3.87 -9.00 -2.86
N ALA A 66 3.38 -7.76 -2.87
CA ALA A 66 1.94 -7.47 -2.88
C ALA A 66 1.24 -8.10 -4.09
N GLN A 67 1.81 -7.99 -5.28
CA GLN A 67 1.26 -8.61 -6.49
C GLN A 67 1.23 -10.14 -6.38
N ARG A 68 2.31 -10.74 -5.90
CA ARG A 68 2.41 -12.21 -5.73
C ARG A 68 1.36 -12.72 -4.74
N ILE A 69 1.15 -12.01 -3.64
CA ILE A 69 0.10 -12.31 -2.66
C ILE A 69 -1.28 -12.23 -3.32
N ALA A 70 -1.58 -11.17 -4.04
CA ALA A 70 -2.86 -11.01 -4.74
C ALA A 70 -3.11 -12.18 -5.70
N LYS A 71 -2.11 -12.60 -6.48
CA LYS A 71 -2.21 -13.77 -7.36
C LYS A 71 -2.52 -15.06 -6.58
N LYS A 72 -1.92 -15.25 -5.41
CA LYS A 72 -2.21 -16.40 -4.55
C LYS A 72 -3.61 -16.35 -3.96
N LEU A 73 -4.10 -15.16 -3.58
CA LEU A 73 -5.47 -15.02 -3.09
C LEU A 73 -6.51 -15.42 -4.14
N LEU A 74 -6.26 -15.14 -5.42
CA LEU A 74 -7.14 -15.60 -6.51
C LEU A 74 -7.24 -17.12 -6.57
N ILE A 75 -6.18 -17.84 -6.22
CA ILE A 75 -6.17 -19.30 -6.16
C ILE A 75 -6.89 -19.79 -4.89
N ILE A 76 -6.57 -19.20 -3.75
CA ILE A 76 -7.15 -19.59 -2.45
C ILE A 76 -8.67 -19.38 -2.43
N PHE A 77 -9.12 -18.26 -2.96
CA PHE A 77 -10.54 -17.88 -3.04
C PHE A 77 -11.06 -18.03 -4.46
N THR A 78 -10.91 -19.21 -5.04
CA THR A 78 -11.27 -19.49 -6.44
C THR A 78 -12.65 -18.94 -6.82
N ASN A 79 -12.71 -18.11 -7.86
CA ASN A 79 -13.93 -17.49 -8.41
C ASN A 79 -14.70 -16.56 -7.44
N GLN A 80 -14.18 -16.26 -6.27
CA GLN A 80 -14.86 -15.39 -5.31
C GLN A 80 -14.38 -13.93 -5.41
N ILE A 81 -13.08 -13.72 -5.67
CA ILE A 81 -12.50 -12.37 -5.76
C ILE A 81 -12.77 -11.78 -7.14
N LYS A 82 -13.37 -10.59 -7.17
CA LYS A 82 -13.74 -9.85 -8.38
C LYS A 82 -12.72 -8.77 -8.75
N GLY A 83 -11.84 -8.41 -7.83
CA GLY A 83 -10.82 -7.41 -8.03
C GLY A 83 -10.07 -7.11 -6.74
N PHE A 84 -9.16 -6.15 -6.80
CA PHE A 84 -8.39 -5.69 -5.66
C PHE A 84 -8.32 -4.18 -5.64
N ASN A 85 -8.40 -3.61 -4.45
CA ASN A 85 -7.90 -2.26 -4.21
C ASN A 85 -6.52 -2.38 -3.57
N VAL A 86 -5.53 -1.81 -4.24
CA VAL A 86 -4.15 -1.76 -3.77
C VAL A 86 -3.87 -0.31 -3.41
N VAL A 87 -3.66 -0.03 -2.13
CA VAL A 87 -3.65 1.33 -1.61
C VAL A 87 -2.36 1.60 -0.85
N VAL A 88 -1.76 2.74 -1.12
CA VAL A 88 -0.66 3.32 -0.35
C VAL A 88 -1.09 4.69 0.14
N ASN A 89 -1.04 4.89 1.45
CA ASN A 89 -1.29 6.19 2.06
C ASN A 89 0.04 6.82 2.46
N ASN A 90 0.33 8.00 1.97
CA ASN A 90 1.55 8.73 2.30
C ASN A 90 1.21 9.99 3.08
N GLY A 91 1.44 9.97 4.38
CA GLY A 91 1.17 11.08 5.29
C GLY A 91 -0.19 10.99 5.99
N ARG A 92 -0.28 11.66 7.12
CA ARG A 92 -1.46 11.62 8.01
C ARG A 92 -2.73 12.11 7.32
N GLU A 93 -2.65 13.19 6.56
CA GLU A 93 -3.83 13.76 5.86
C GLU A 93 -4.32 12.86 4.72
N ALA A 94 -3.44 11.99 4.20
CA ALA A 94 -3.80 10.94 3.25
C ALA A 94 -4.18 9.62 3.95
N ASN A 95 -4.49 9.66 5.25
CA ASN A 95 -4.97 8.53 6.06
C ASN A 95 -3.91 7.47 6.39
N GLN A 96 -2.63 7.84 6.40
CA GLN A 96 -1.59 6.96 6.92
C GLN A 96 -1.66 6.95 8.45
N MET A 97 -1.97 5.78 9.03
CA MET A 97 -2.13 5.63 10.49
C MET A 97 -0.85 5.13 11.18
N VAL A 98 -0.11 4.24 10.53
CA VAL A 98 1.16 3.71 11.04
C VAL A 98 2.29 4.21 10.15
N PHE A 99 3.31 4.83 10.79
CA PHE A 99 4.45 5.40 10.07
C PHE A 99 5.56 4.36 9.90
N HIS A 100 5.26 3.39 9.09
CA HIS A 100 6.10 2.42 8.45
C HIS A 100 5.44 2.16 7.09
N PHE A 101 6.15 2.41 6.01
CA PHE A 101 5.59 2.24 4.66
C PHE A 101 4.91 0.88 4.51
N HIS A 102 3.70 0.88 4.01
CA HIS A 102 2.96 -0.35 3.77
C HIS A 102 1.98 -0.23 2.61
N ILE A 103 1.74 -1.35 1.97
CA ILE A 103 0.77 -1.49 0.88
C ILE A 103 -0.42 -2.27 1.43
N HIS A 104 -1.62 -1.70 1.30
CA HIS A 104 -2.87 -2.42 1.54
C HIS A 104 -3.23 -3.23 0.31
N VAL A 105 -3.43 -4.53 0.48
CA VAL A 105 -4.01 -5.41 -0.53
C VAL A 105 -5.39 -5.81 -0.04
N ILE A 106 -6.43 -5.24 -0.64
CA ILE A 106 -7.81 -5.39 -0.20
C ILE A 106 -8.60 -6.11 -1.29
N PRO A 107 -8.99 -7.38 -1.07
CA PRO A 107 -9.82 -8.09 -2.03
C PRO A 107 -11.20 -7.45 -2.18
N LYS A 108 -11.78 -7.57 -3.35
CA LYS A 108 -13.16 -7.17 -3.65
C LYS A 108 -13.95 -8.41 -4.00
N PHE A 109 -14.80 -8.85 -3.10
CA PHE A 109 -15.69 -9.99 -3.30
C PHE A 109 -17.04 -9.58 -3.88
N ASN A 110 -17.51 -8.40 -3.51
CA ASN A 110 -18.80 -7.85 -3.94
C ASN A 110 -18.67 -6.34 -4.08
N VAL A 111 -19.34 -5.77 -5.06
CA VAL A 111 -19.31 -4.33 -5.35
C VAL A 111 -19.80 -3.48 -4.16
N ASP A 112 -20.72 -4.01 -3.38
CA ASP A 112 -21.33 -3.29 -2.25
C ASP A 112 -20.58 -3.50 -0.91
N GLN A 113 -19.51 -4.26 -0.92
CA GLN A 113 -18.72 -4.60 0.28
C GLN A 113 -17.25 -4.22 0.08
N GLY A 114 -16.49 -4.22 1.17
CA GLY A 114 -15.08 -3.87 1.16
C GLY A 114 -14.84 -2.38 1.00
N LEU A 115 -13.75 -2.01 0.34
CA LEU A 115 -13.40 -0.61 0.17
C LEU A 115 -14.39 0.11 -0.76
N GLN A 116 -14.99 1.18 -0.25
CA GLN A 116 -15.89 2.05 -1.01
C GLN A 116 -15.16 3.36 -1.32
N ILE A 117 -14.98 3.64 -2.61
CA ILE A 117 -14.32 4.87 -3.06
C ILE A 117 -15.39 5.87 -3.46
N LYS A 118 -15.44 6.98 -2.74
CA LYS A 118 -16.30 8.12 -3.05
C LYS A 118 -15.44 9.31 -3.39
N HIS A 119 -15.67 9.92 -4.53
CA HIS A 119 -14.94 11.13 -4.93
C HIS A 119 -15.85 12.06 -5.71
N VAL A 120 -15.53 13.32 -5.66
CA VAL A 120 -16.14 14.38 -6.48
C VAL A 120 -15.01 15.05 -7.25
N CYS A 121 -15.23 15.26 -8.55
CA CYS A 121 -14.26 15.96 -9.37
C CYS A 121 -14.10 17.41 -8.89
N ASN A 122 -12.84 17.86 -8.83
CA ASN A 122 -12.54 19.25 -8.52
C ASN A 122 -12.68 20.09 -9.80
N GLU A 123 -13.77 20.83 -9.92
CA GLU A 123 -14.08 21.60 -11.13
C GLU A 123 -13.02 22.68 -11.41
N GLN A 124 -12.49 23.33 -10.38
CA GLN A 124 -11.43 24.31 -10.54
C GLN A 124 -10.15 23.66 -11.10
N ALA A 125 -9.78 22.48 -10.59
CA ALA A 125 -8.64 21.71 -11.11
C ALA A 125 -8.86 21.30 -12.56
N MET A 126 -10.09 20.94 -12.94
CA MET A 126 -10.44 20.61 -14.33
C MET A 126 -10.25 21.82 -15.26
N GLN A 127 -10.66 23.02 -14.83
CA GLN A 127 -10.49 24.24 -15.61
C GLN A 127 -9.01 24.64 -15.79
N LEU A 128 -8.16 24.27 -14.82
CA LEU A 128 -6.73 24.60 -14.81
C LEU A 128 -5.84 23.51 -15.47
N LEU A 129 -6.43 22.51 -16.11
CA LEU A 129 -5.64 21.42 -16.72
C LEU A 129 -4.56 21.91 -17.69
N PRO A 130 -4.81 22.86 -18.61
CA PRO A 130 -3.76 23.35 -19.53
C PRO A 130 -2.58 23.97 -18.80
N GLU A 131 -2.85 24.85 -17.83
CA GLU A 131 -1.83 25.54 -17.04
C GLU A 131 -1.03 24.56 -16.18
N THR A 132 -1.74 23.64 -15.52
CA THR A 132 -1.12 22.60 -14.69
C THR A 132 -0.23 21.68 -15.53
N ARG A 133 -0.70 21.28 -16.72
CA ARG A 133 0.09 20.45 -17.65
C ARG A 133 1.38 21.17 -18.04
N LYS A 134 1.29 22.43 -18.41
CA LYS A 134 2.46 23.23 -18.80
C LYS A 134 3.47 23.33 -17.64
N LEU A 135 3.00 23.66 -16.44
CA LEU A 135 3.84 23.74 -15.25
C LEU A 135 4.59 22.43 -15.00
N LEU A 136 3.89 21.29 -15.07
CA LEU A 136 4.50 20.00 -14.83
C LEU A 136 5.47 19.58 -15.95
N GLN A 137 5.15 19.85 -17.22
CA GLN A 137 6.05 19.57 -18.33
C GLN A 137 7.37 20.34 -18.23
N GLU A 138 7.32 21.57 -17.70
CA GLU A 138 8.49 22.42 -17.54
C GLU A 138 9.35 22.05 -16.32
N ASN A 139 8.76 21.43 -15.28
CA ASN A 139 9.41 21.25 -13.98
C ASN A 139 9.54 19.80 -13.53
N LEU A 140 8.79 18.84 -14.12
CA LEU A 140 8.79 17.46 -13.67
C LEU A 140 9.97 16.68 -14.28
N ASN A 141 11.16 16.91 -13.73
CA ASN A 141 12.37 16.22 -14.16
C ASN A 141 12.74 15.14 -13.14
N ILE A 142 12.26 13.91 -13.36
CA ILE A 142 12.41 12.79 -12.42
C ILE A 142 13.69 11.96 -12.64
N LYS A 143 14.50 12.33 -13.62
CA LYS A 143 15.76 11.62 -13.91
C LYS A 143 16.99 12.24 -13.24
N GLU A 144 16.82 13.36 -12.58
CA GLU A 144 17.89 14.05 -11.85
C GLU A 144 17.96 13.64 -10.39
#